data_c0c3815188da5fab17e7c31e03fd7f17
#
_entry.id   c0c3815188da5fab17e7c31e03fd7f17
#
_cell.length_a   1.000
_cell.length_b   1.000
_cell.length_c   1.000
_cell.angle_alpha   90.00
_cell.angle_beta   90.00
_cell.angle_gamma   90.00
#
_symmetry.space_group_name_H-M   'P 1'
#
loop_
_entity.id
_entity.type
_entity.pdbx_description
1 polymer ?
#
loop_
_entity_poly.entity_id
_entity_poly.type
_entity_poly.pdbx_seq_one_letter_code
_entity_poly.pdbx_strand_id
1 'polypeptide(L)'
;MRKIYLFITMLVLCVASVFAQAPEKFSYQAVVRNASNQLVTNANVGVRVSVLQGSTYGAAVYVETHTVTTNANGLLTLEIGDGTVQNGSVANIDWGNGPYFLKTEIDPNGGTNYSVTSTQQMLSVPYALYAAEAGKIGRAHV
;
A
#
# COMPACT_ATOMS: atom_id res chain seq x y z
N MET A 1 -18.54 -27.72 40.93
CA MET A 1 -18.87 -27.76 39.52
C MET A 1 -19.12 -26.35 38.92
N ARG A 2 -19.88 -25.48 39.58
CA ARG A 2 -20.09 -24.08 39.09
C ARG A 2 -18.79 -23.28 38.90
N LYS A 3 -17.79 -23.46 39.75
CA LYS A 3 -16.50 -22.76 39.66
C LYS A 3 -15.67 -23.21 38.45
N ILE A 4 -15.81 -24.44 37.99
CA ILE A 4 -15.11 -24.94 36.80
C ILE A 4 -15.71 -24.37 35.51
N TYR A 5 -17.05 -24.24 35.46
CA TYR A 5 -17.71 -23.58 34.31
C TYR A 5 -17.39 -22.12 34.21
N LEU A 6 -17.28 -21.39 35.34
CA LEU A 6 -16.86 -20.00 35.37
C LEU A 6 -15.42 -19.83 34.89
N PHE A 7 -14.52 -20.74 35.25
CA PHE A 7 -13.13 -20.74 34.80
C PHE A 7 -13.00 -21.04 33.30
N ILE A 8 -13.77 -21.98 32.78
CA ILE A 8 -13.80 -22.34 31.35
C ILE A 8 -14.39 -21.17 30.53
N THR A 9 -15.45 -20.53 31.04
CA THR A 9 -16.08 -19.38 30.35
C THR A 9 -15.12 -18.17 30.33
N MET A 10 -14.35 -17.95 31.38
CA MET A 10 -13.36 -16.88 31.45
C MET A 10 -12.15 -17.17 30.56
N LEU A 11 -11.75 -18.43 30.43
CA LEU A 11 -10.67 -18.85 29.53
C LEU A 11 -11.07 -18.71 28.06
N VAL A 12 -12.34 -18.99 27.71
CA VAL A 12 -12.86 -18.83 26.34
C VAL A 12 -12.97 -17.36 25.94
N LEU A 13 -13.28 -16.46 26.89
CA LEU A 13 -13.30 -15.01 26.64
C LEU A 13 -11.89 -14.43 26.40
N CYS A 14 -10.84 -15.02 26.97
CA CYS A 14 -9.46 -14.56 26.75
C CYS A 14 -8.88 -14.91 25.38
N VAL A 15 -9.46 -15.88 24.66
CA VAL A 15 -8.96 -16.31 23.33
C VAL A 15 -9.51 -15.46 22.20
N ALA A 16 -10.47 -14.59 22.46
CA ALA A 16 -11.05 -13.67 21.47
C ALA A 16 -10.27 -12.36 21.31
N SER A 17 -8.95 -12.38 21.51
CA SER A 17 -8.08 -11.31 21.04
C SER A 17 -7.95 -11.46 19.53
N VAL A 18 -9.00 -11.06 18.81
CA VAL A 18 -8.92 -10.88 17.36
C VAL A 18 -7.89 -9.76 17.15
N PHE A 19 -6.71 -10.13 16.69
CA PHE A 19 -5.77 -9.17 16.14
C PHE A 19 -6.42 -8.55 14.91
N ALA A 20 -7.17 -7.49 15.10
CA ALA A 20 -7.57 -6.60 14.01
C ALA A 20 -6.31 -5.87 13.56
N GLN A 21 -5.49 -6.52 12.75
CA GLN A 21 -4.43 -5.84 12.03
C GLN A 21 -5.11 -4.94 11.02
N ALA A 22 -4.81 -3.64 11.08
CA ALA A 22 -5.23 -2.72 10.04
C ALA A 22 -4.72 -3.26 8.70
N PRO A 23 -5.55 -3.27 7.65
CA PRO A 23 -5.09 -3.70 6.35
C PRO A 23 -3.93 -2.81 5.93
N GLU A 24 -2.82 -3.43 5.55
CA GLU A 24 -1.63 -2.73 5.08
C GLU A 24 -1.81 -2.26 3.64
N LYS A 25 -2.71 -1.30 3.49
CA LYS A 25 -3.11 -0.72 2.21
C LYS A 25 -3.07 0.80 2.34
N PHE A 26 -2.76 1.46 1.24
CA PHE A 26 -2.85 2.91 1.17
C PHE A 26 -3.39 3.36 -0.20
N SER A 27 -4.21 4.41 -0.16
CA SER A 27 -4.86 4.95 -1.36
C SER A 27 -3.87 5.66 -2.26
N TYR A 28 -4.01 5.45 -3.56
CA TYR A 28 -3.26 6.12 -4.60
C TYR A 28 -4.21 6.68 -5.66
N GLN A 29 -3.97 7.93 -6.06
CA GLN A 29 -4.74 8.58 -7.12
C GLN A 29 -3.79 9.24 -8.12
N ALA A 30 -4.15 9.17 -9.40
CA ALA A 30 -3.41 9.83 -10.45
C ALA A 30 -4.32 10.21 -11.62
N VAL A 31 -3.97 11.29 -12.33
CA VAL A 31 -4.57 11.66 -13.59
C VAL A 31 -3.80 10.98 -14.71
N VAL A 32 -4.50 10.24 -15.55
CA VAL A 32 -3.89 9.50 -16.65
C VAL A 32 -4.01 10.30 -17.95
N ARG A 33 -2.85 10.47 -18.62
CA ARG A 33 -2.75 11.06 -19.94
C ARG A 33 -2.05 10.10 -20.89
N ASN A 34 -2.48 10.09 -22.13
CA ASN A 34 -1.82 9.30 -23.19
C ASN A 34 -0.55 10.04 -23.73
N ALA A 35 0.12 9.40 -24.68
CA ALA A 35 1.33 9.96 -25.31
C ALA A 35 1.08 11.31 -26.01
N SER A 36 -0.15 11.60 -26.41
CA SER A 36 -0.57 12.88 -27.01
C SER A 36 -1.00 13.92 -25.95
N ASN A 37 -0.75 13.65 -24.66
CA ASN A 37 -1.12 14.51 -23.53
C ASN A 37 -2.64 14.70 -23.36
N GLN A 38 -3.45 13.82 -23.91
CA GLN A 38 -4.90 13.84 -23.77
C GLN A 38 -5.30 13.01 -22.53
N LEU A 39 -6.36 13.45 -21.83
CA LEU A 39 -6.92 12.70 -20.73
C LEU A 39 -7.46 11.35 -21.20
N VAL A 40 -7.13 10.29 -20.48
CA VAL A 40 -7.71 8.95 -20.67
C VAL A 40 -8.92 8.83 -19.76
N THR A 41 -10.11 9.03 -20.31
CA THR A 41 -11.37 9.13 -19.56
C THR A 41 -12.23 7.90 -19.75
N ASN A 42 -12.93 7.48 -18.68
CA ASN A 42 -13.89 6.37 -18.71
C ASN A 42 -13.35 5.10 -19.40
N ALA A 43 -12.06 4.81 -19.18
CA ALA A 43 -11.35 3.72 -19.85
C ALA A 43 -10.60 2.83 -18.85
N ASN A 44 -10.50 1.54 -19.19
CA ASN A 44 -9.67 0.62 -18.44
C ASN A 44 -8.20 0.90 -18.73
N VAL A 45 -7.40 1.02 -17.70
CA VAL A 45 -5.95 1.18 -17.75
C VAL A 45 -5.27 0.06 -16.95
N GLY A 46 -4.13 -0.41 -17.45
CA GLY A 46 -3.27 -1.31 -16.70
C GLY A 46 -2.29 -0.50 -15.85
N VAL A 47 -2.11 -0.89 -14.60
CA VAL A 47 -1.19 -0.20 -13.68
C VAL A 47 -0.27 -1.22 -13.03
N ARG A 48 1.02 -0.93 -13.05
CA ARG A 48 2.02 -1.65 -12.25
C ARG A 48 2.59 -0.68 -11.22
N VAL A 49 2.51 -1.07 -9.96
CA VAL A 49 3.05 -0.32 -8.83
C VAL A 49 4.24 -1.06 -8.28
N SER A 50 5.36 -0.35 -8.08
CA SER A 50 6.57 -0.89 -7.49
C SER A 50 7.04 -0.01 -6.35
N VAL A 51 7.42 -0.62 -5.23
CA VAL A 51 8.12 0.05 -4.13
C VAL A 51 9.61 -0.22 -4.31
N LEU A 52 10.37 0.84 -4.51
CA LEU A 52 11.82 0.78 -4.72
C LEU A 52 12.54 1.21 -3.46
N GLN A 53 13.64 0.53 -3.14
CA GLN A 53 14.44 0.83 -1.96
C GLN A 53 15.74 1.54 -2.33
N GLY A 54 16.07 2.60 -1.61
CA GLY A 54 17.37 3.28 -1.66
C GLY A 54 17.46 4.42 -2.66
N SER A 55 16.91 4.28 -3.85
CA SER A 55 16.91 5.31 -4.91
C SER A 55 15.79 5.09 -5.90
N THR A 56 15.59 6.05 -6.81
CA THR A 56 14.63 5.94 -7.94
C THR A 56 14.99 4.81 -8.92
N TYR A 57 16.19 4.26 -8.84
CA TYR A 57 16.68 3.10 -9.60
C TYR A 57 16.92 1.89 -8.69
N GLY A 58 16.48 1.95 -7.44
CA GLY A 58 16.67 0.90 -6.46
C GLY A 58 15.94 -0.39 -6.79
N ALA A 59 16.30 -1.46 -6.07
CA ALA A 59 15.61 -2.74 -6.20
C ALA A 59 14.14 -2.62 -5.78
N ALA A 60 13.25 -3.25 -6.55
CA ALA A 60 11.84 -3.35 -6.19
C ALA A 60 11.66 -4.38 -5.07
N VAL A 61 11.28 -3.92 -3.89
CA VAL A 61 10.98 -4.79 -2.74
C VAL A 61 9.54 -5.28 -2.75
N TYR A 62 8.68 -4.60 -3.50
CA TYR A 62 7.29 -4.97 -3.70
C TYR A 62 6.81 -4.57 -5.09
N VAL A 63 6.05 -5.41 -5.75
CA VAL A 63 5.44 -5.14 -7.06
C VAL A 63 4.04 -5.74 -7.10
N GLU A 64 3.07 -4.95 -7.54
CA GLU A 64 1.70 -5.39 -7.81
C GLU A 64 1.16 -4.80 -9.10
N THR A 65 0.12 -5.42 -9.65
CA THR A 65 -0.57 -4.92 -10.84
C THR A 65 -2.06 -4.74 -10.55
N HIS A 66 -2.65 -3.78 -11.25
CA HIS A 66 -4.08 -3.48 -11.21
C HIS A 66 -4.62 -3.28 -12.62
N THR A 67 -5.90 -3.53 -12.78
CA THR A 67 -6.70 -3.02 -13.90
C THR A 67 -7.78 -2.11 -13.31
N VAL A 68 -7.76 -0.84 -13.69
CA VAL A 68 -8.59 0.21 -13.09
C VAL A 68 -9.27 0.99 -14.19
N THR A 69 -10.50 1.43 -13.93
CA THR A 69 -11.23 2.31 -14.85
C THR A 69 -11.05 3.77 -14.40
N THR A 70 -10.60 4.63 -15.30
CA THR A 70 -10.54 6.07 -15.06
C THR A 70 -11.95 6.67 -15.07
N ASN A 71 -12.12 7.79 -14.34
CA ASN A 71 -13.38 8.53 -14.36
C ASN A 71 -13.45 9.54 -15.53
N ALA A 72 -14.50 10.35 -15.58
CA ALA A 72 -14.71 11.37 -16.61
C ALA A 72 -13.63 12.45 -16.67
N ASN A 73 -12.85 12.60 -15.61
CA ASN A 73 -11.73 13.54 -15.51
C ASN A 73 -10.36 12.90 -15.75
N GLY A 74 -10.34 11.62 -16.15
CA GLY A 74 -9.11 10.86 -16.33
C GLY A 74 -8.44 10.43 -15.02
N LEU A 75 -9.13 10.53 -13.89
CA LEU A 75 -8.61 10.15 -12.58
C LEU A 75 -8.75 8.64 -12.37
N LEU A 76 -7.66 7.97 -12.03
CA LEU A 76 -7.68 6.64 -11.46
C LEU A 76 -7.55 6.69 -9.94
N THR A 77 -8.18 5.75 -9.29
CA THR A 77 -8.06 5.51 -7.84
C THR A 77 -7.84 4.04 -7.60
N LEU A 78 -6.86 3.69 -6.80
CA LEU A 78 -6.59 2.32 -6.40
C LEU A 78 -6.05 2.25 -4.96
N GLU A 79 -6.14 1.07 -4.38
CA GLU A 79 -5.55 0.75 -3.08
C GLU A 79 -4.26 -0.05 -3.31
N ILE A 80 -3.12 0.53 -2.97
CA ILE A 80 -1.83 -0.20 -2.99
C ILE A 80 -1.83 -1.19 -1.84
N GLY A 81 -1.51 -2.43 -2.14
CA GLY A 81 -1.66 -3.57 -1.23
C GLY A 81 -2.85 -4.48 -1.56
N ASP A 82 -3.72 -4.05 -2.48
CA ASP A 82 -4.92 -4.82 -2.90
C ASP A 82 -4.84 -5.36 -4.33
N GLY A 83 -3.75 -5.12 -5.00
CA GLY A 83 -3.54 -5.59 -6.37
C GLY A 83 -3.12 -7.05 -6.47
N THR A 84 -2.85 -7.47 -7.70
CA THR A 84 -2.26 -8.80 -7.95
C THR A 84 -0.75 -8.73 -7.70
N VAL A 85 -0.30 -9.36 -6.63
CA VAL A 85 1.11 -9.34 -6.22
C VAL A 85 1.98 -10.07 -7.23
N GLN A 86 3.03 -9.42 -7.69
CA GLN A 86 4.05 -9.97 -8.57
C GLN A 86 5.33 -10.30 -7.81
N ASN A 87 5.66 -9.52 -6.78
CA ASN A 87 6.86 -9.70 -5.97
C ASN A 87 6.66 -9.11 -4.58
N GLY A 88 7.17 -9.80 -3.55
CA GLY A 88 7.22 -9.32 -2.19
C GLY A 88 5.88 -9.30 -1.47
N SER A 89 5.86 -8.61 -0.35
CA SER A 89 4.67 -8.38 0.48
C SER A 89 4.79 -7.03 1.16
N VAL A 90 3.71 -6.24 1.17
CA VAL A 90 3.68 -4.95 1.88
C VAL A 90 3.97 -5.12 3.36
N ALA A 91 3.46 -6.19 3.97
CA ALA A 91 3.71 -6.55 5.37
C ALA A 91 5.20 -6.72 5.72
N ASN A 92 5.98 -7.20 4.76
CA ASN A 92 7.39 -7.53 4.98
C ASN A 92 8.35 -6.39 4.62
N ILE A 93 7.85 -5.25 4.18
CA ILE A 93 8.70 -4.08 3.90
C ILE A 93 9.19 -3.52 5.23
N ASP A 94 10.51 -3.45 5.38
CA ASP A 94 11.15 -2.76 6.51
C ASP A 94 11.19 -1.25 6.23
N TRP A 95 10.11 -0.57 6.58
CA TRP A 95 9.95 0.86 6.34
C TRP A 95 11.00 1.73 7.07
N GLY A 96 11.65 1.18 8.08
CA GLY A 96 12.76 1.83 8.79
C GLY A 96 14.08 1.85 8.01
N ASN A 97 14.18 1.07 6.93
CA ASN A 97 15.41 0.91 6.14
C ASN A 97 15.30 1.62 4.76
N GLY A 98 14.67 2.80 4.75
CA GLY A 98 14.53 3.63 3.55
C GLY A 98 15.80 4.37 3.17
N PRO A 99 15.72 5.30 2.18
CA PRO A 99 14.45 5.83 1.62
C PRO A 99 13.74 4.83 0.70
N TYR A 100 12.42 5.04 0.53
CA TYR A 100 11.59 4.28 -0.40
C TYR A 100 10.97 5.20 -1.45
N PHE A 101 10.77 4.66 -2.63
CA PHE A 101 10.20 5.35 -3.78
C PHE A 101 9.05 4.54 -4.35
N LEU A 102 7.97 5.23 -4.71
CA LEU A 102 6.83 4.63 -5.39
C LEU A 102 6.99 4.87 -6.89
N LYS A 103 7.13 3.81 -7.64
CA LYS A 103 7.12 3.83 -9.10
C LYS A 103 5.78 3.32 -9.59
N THR A 104 5.12 4.13 -10.42
CA THR A 104 3.85 3.77 -11.04
C THR A 104 4.04 3.76 -12.55
N GLU A 105 3.67 2.67 -13.18
CA GLU A 105 3.75 2.48 -14.62
C GLU A 105 2.36 2.17 -15.15
N ILE A 106 1.92 2.87 -16.19
CA ILE A 106 0.54 2.80 -16.69
C ILE A 106 0.55 2.44 -18.17
N ASP A 107 -0.30 1.47 -18.52
CA ASP A 107 -0.74 1.23 -19.90
C ASP A 107 -2.11 1.87 -20.11
N PRO A 108 -2.20 2.96 -20.89
CA PRO A 108 -3.47 3.64 -21.14
C PRO A 108 -4.49 2.81 -21.90
N ASN A 109 -4.07 1.70 -22.49
CA ASN A 109 -4.92 0.81 -23.29
C ASN A 109 -5.40 -0.43 -22.50
N GLY A 110 -5.11 -0.50 -21.22
CA GLY A 110 -5.63 -1.55 -20.33
C GLY A 110 -4.82 -2.85 -20.29
N GLY A 111 -3.67 -2.90 -20.94
CA GLY A 111 -2.79 -4.06 -20.97
C GLY A 111 -1.56 -3.92 -20.06
N THR A 112 -0.43 -4.43 -20.56
CA THR A 112 0.86 -4.43 -19.87
C THR A 112 1.95 -3.67 -20.63
N ASN A 113 1.59 -2.93 -21.68
CA ASN A 113 2.50 -2.06 -22.41
C ASN A 113 2.59 -0.70 -21.68
N TYR A 114 3.36 -0.67 -20.60
CA TYR A 114 3.48 0.50 -19.71
C TYR A 114 4.28 1.61 -20.38
N SER A 115 3.57 2.56 -20.98
CA SER A 115 4.15 3.71 -21.70
C SER A 115 4.23 4.98 -20.88
N VAL A 116 3.56 5.05 -19.74
CA VAL A 116 3.57 6.20 -18.82
C VAL A 116 4.21 5.76 -17.51
N THR A 117 5.26 6.47 -17.08
CA THR A 117 5.98 6.13 -15.85
C THR A 117 6.13 7.37 -14.98
N SER A 118 5.89 7.22 -13.69
CA SER A 118 6.14 8.23 -12.66
C SER A 118 6.84 7.58 -11.47
N THR A 119 7.81 8.28 -10.89
CA THR A 119 8.49 7.82 -9.67
C THR A 119 8.57 8.98 -8.69
N GLN A 120 8.17 8.74 -7.45
CA GLN A 120 8.19 9.73 -6.39
C GLN A 120 8.70 9.14 -5.08
N GLN A 121 9.37 9.94 -4.28
CA GLN A 121 9.78 9.52 -2.94
C GLN A 121 8.58 9.39 -2.02
N MET A 122 8.55 8.32 -1.24
CA MET A 122 7.56 8.11 -0.21
C MET A 122 8.00 8.84 1.06
N LEU A 123 7.21 9.82 1.49
CA LEU A 123 7.47 10.63 2.67
C LEU A 123 6.43 10.32 3.74
N SER A 124 6.88 10.35 5.00
CA SER A 124 5.97 10.23 6.14
C SER A 124 5.09 11.47 6.29
N VAL A 125 3.81 11.26 6.59
CA VAL A 125 2.93 12.36 7.00
C VAL A 125 3.21 12.74 8.46
N PRO A 126 2.93 13.99 8.91
CA PRO A 126 3.23 14.44 10.28
C PRO A 126 2.63 13.55 11.37
N TYR A 127 1.42 13.02 11.15
CA TYR A 127 0.78 12.12 12.10
C TYR A 127 1.56 10.80 12.26
N ALA A 128 2.07 10.23 11.18
CA ALA A 128 2.86 9.00 11.21
C ALA A 128 4.21 9.21 11.92
N LEU A 129 4.83 10.37 11.74
CA LEU A 129 6.05 10.76 12.45
C LEU A 129 5.80 10.86 13.97
N TYR A 130 4.68 11.48 14.37
CA TYR A 130 4.30 11.57 15.76
C TYR A 130 4.05 10.19 16.39
N ALA A 131 3.34 9.31 15.71
CA ALA A 131 3.09 7.94 16.17
C ALA A 131 4.38 7.13 16.32
N ALA A 132 5.32 7.27 15.40
CA ALA A 132 6.63 6.62 15.47
C ALA A 132 7.45 7.12 16.67
N GLU A 133 7.42 8.41 16.96
CA GLU A 133 8.12 9.01 18.10
C GLU A 133 7.51 8.57 19.44
N ALA A 134 6.18 8.53 19.55
CA ALA A 134 5.48 8.01 20.73
C ALA A 134 5.83 6.53 21.00
N GLY A 135 5.98 5.71 19.96
CA GLY A 135 6.42 4.33 20.08
C GLY A 135 7.85 4.19 20.61
N LYS A 136 8.76 5.10 20.25
CA LYS A 136 10.14 5.13 20.77
C LYS A 136 10.17 5.51 22.24
N ILE A 137 9.39 6.50 22.65
CA ILE A 137 9.28 6.94 24.06
C ILE A 137 8.73 5.79 24.93
N GLY A 138 7.70 5.09 24.48
CA GLY A 138 7.16 3.92 25.18
C GLY A 138 8.18 2.79 25.39
N ARG A 139 9.09 2.57 24.46
CA ARG A 139 10.16 1.58 24.58
C ARG A 139 11.27 2.01 25.53
N ALA A 140 11.52 3.30 25.67
CA ALA A 140 12.56 3.83 26.55
C ALA A 140 12.23 3.69 28.04
N HIS A 141 10.97 3.43 28.40
CA HIS A 141 10.48 3.27 29.76
C HIS A 141 10.40 1.80 30.25
N VAL A 142 10.82 0.87 29.47
CA VAL A 142 10.78 -0.56 29.82
C VAL A 142 12.06 -1.03 30.47
#